data_da07bb179a041247f61a1a3f3a7665dc
#
_entry.id   da07bb179a041247f61a1a3f3a7665dc
#
_cell.length_a   1.000
_cell.length_b   1.000
_cell.length_c   1.000
_cell.angle_alpha   90.00
_cell.angle_beta   90.00
_cell.angle_gamma   90.00
#
_symmetry.space_group_name_H-M   'P 1'
#
loop_
_entity.id
_entity.type
_entity.pdbx_description
1 polymer ?
#
loop_
_entity_poly.entity_id
_entity_poly.type
_entity_poly.pdbx_seq_one_letter_code
_entity_poly.pdbx_strand_id
1 'polypeptide(L)'
;MLKFSNVARRRVPVVLVAMLLGACLIRPSGALAGTSTLDGIYTGAQAERGLTIYTDHCEMCHAPNFTGNPGAPPLTGLEFLFNWDGMSMAALLDYVKTMMPPGEVGSLSDQEYVDVVATVLQANGFPAEDSAELPTDPDALAGLAFQRPK
;
A
#
# COMPACT_ATOMS: atom_id res chain seq x y z
N MET A 1 -70.78 -37.14 -43.80
CA MET A 1 -70.74 -35.99 -42.92
C MET A 1 -69.69 -36.21 -41.88
N LEU A 2 -68.52 -35.64 -42.09
CA LEU A 2 -67.35 -35.77 -41.22
C LEU A 2 -67.14 -34.43 -40.54
N LYS A 3 -67.30 -34.38 -39.19
CA LYS A 3 -67.08 -33.20 -38.35
C LYS A 3 -65.59 -33.06 -38.04
N PHE A 4 -64.95 -32.01 -38.52
CA PHE A 4 -63.58 -31.66 -38.13
C PHE A 4 -63.62 -30.89 -36.82
N SER A 5 -62.99 -31.50 -35.76
CA SER A 5 -62.82 -30.89 -34.47
C SER A 5 -61.64 -29.93 -34.52
N ASN A 6 -61.87 -28.67 -34.15
CA ASN A 6 -60.83 -27.66 -33.98
C ASN A 6 -59.92 -27.95 -32.79
N VAL A 7 -58.65 -28.23 -33.05
CA VAL A 7 -57.63 -28.32 -31.98
C VAL A 7 -57.13 -26.88 -31.71
N ALA A 8 -57.53 -26.39 -30.55
CA ALA A 8 -57.04 -25.12 -30.05
C ALA A 8 -55.53 -25.21 -29.68
N ARG A 9 -54.69 -24.54 -30.43
CA ARG A 9 -53.26 -24.34 -30.11
C ARG A 9 -53.15 -23.46 -28.86
N ARG A 10 -52.83 -24.05 -27.73
CA ARG A 10 -52.41 -23.33 -26.51
C ARG A 10 -51.06 -22.69 -26.79
N ARG A 11 -51.01 -21.36 -26.80
CA ARG A 11 -49.79 -20.56 -26.83
C ARG A 11 -49.18 -20.60 -25.41
N VAL A 12 -48.02 -21.23 -25.26
CA VAL A 12 -47.22 -21.21 -24.05
C VAL A 12 -46.53 -19.82 -24.01
N PRO A 13 -46.67 -19.02 -22.95
CA PRO A 13 -45.91 -17.81 -22.83
C PRO A 13 -44.44 -18.15 -22.54
N VAL A 14 -43.56 -17.69 -23.40
CA VAL A 14 -42.09 -17.73 -23.17
C VAL A 14 -41.81 -16.73 -22.06
N VAL A 15 -41.61 -17.24 -20.85
CA VAL A 15 -41.10 -16.44 -19.73
C VAL A 15 -39.60 -16.24 -19.99
N LEU A 16 -39.28 -15.02 -20.42
CA LEU A 16 -37.89 -14.56 -20.49
C LEU A 16 -37.34 -14.44 -19.04
N VAL A 17 -36.61 -15.46 -18.60
CA VAL A 17 -35.80 -15.38 -17.38
C VAL A 17 -34.59 -14.53 -17.72
N ALA A 18 -34.67 -13.24 -17.38
CA ALA A 18 -33.52 -12.35 -17.41
C ALA A 18 -32.55 -12.78 -16.28
N MET A 19 -31.53 -13.59 -16.60
CA MET A 19 -30.38 -13.79 -15.73
C MET A 19 -29.64 -12.48 -15.60
N LEU A 20 -29.83 -11.80 -14.48
CA LEU A 20 -28.96 -10.72 -14.01
C LEU A 20 -27.61 -11.37 -13.61
N LEU A 21 -26.72 -11.45 -14.58
CA LEU A 21 -25.29 -11.69 -14.31
C LEU A 21 -24.77 -10.49 -13.53
N GLY A 22 -24.76 -10.62 -12.19
CA GLY A 22 -24.04 -9.71 -11.32
C GLY A 22 -22.56 -9.78 -11.69
N ALA A 23 -22.07 -8.83 -12.48
CA ALA A 23 -20.65 -8.63 -12.71
C ALA A 23 -20.02 -8.26 -11.35
N CYS A 24 -19.48 -9.26 -10.67
CA CYS A 24 -18.56 -9.05 -9.56
C CYS A 24 -17.35 -8.32 -10.16
N LEU A 25 -17.32 -6.99 -10.00
CA LEU A 25 -16.17 -6.17 -10.35
C LEU A 25 -15.04 -6.56 -9.39
N ILE A 26 -14.28 -7.59 -9.76
CA ILE A 26 -12.97 -7.87 -9.18
C ILE A 26 -12.14 -6.65 -9.54
N ARG A 27 -11.99 -5.71 -8.59
CA ARG A 27 -10.99 -4.65 -8.69
C ARG A 27 -9.64 -5.36 -8.69
N PRO A 28 -8.83 -5.24 -9.75
CA PRO A 28 -7.46 -5.70 -9.66
C PRO A 28 -6.84 -4.93 -8.50
N SER A 29 -6.26 -5.64 -7.52
CA SER A 29 -5.34 -5.04 -6.56
C SER A 29 -4.32 -4.29 -7.40
N GLY A 30 -4.25 -2.95 -7.25
CA GLY A 30 -3.41 -2.12 -8.09
C GLY A 30 -1.97 -2.62 -8.00
N ALA A 31 -1.46 -3.18 -9.07
CA ALA A 31 -0.03 -3.44 -9.19
C ALA A 31 0.64 -2.06 -9.06
N LEU A 32 1.65 -1.96 -8.18
CA LEU A 32 2.48 -0.77 -8.08
C LEU A 32 3.02 -0.46 -9.48
N ALA A 33 2.73 0.75 -9.98
CA ALA A 33 3.23 1.18 -11.28
C ALA A 33 4.72 1.49 -11.23
N GLY A 34 5.28 1.71 -10.02
CA GLY A 34 6.67 2.06 -9.79
C GLY A 34 7.55 0.86 -9.45
N THR A 35 8.83 0.98 -9.75
CA THR A 35 9.87 0.01 -9.40
C THR A 35 10.86 0.56 -8.37
N SER A 36 10.75 1.84 -8.03
CA SER A 36 11.62 2.52 -7.08
C SER A 36 10.91 3.63 -6.32
N THR A 37 11.55 4.14 -5.28
CA THR A 37 11.07 5.28 -4.49
C THR A 37 10.88 6.56 -5.31
N LEU A 38 11.50 6.67 -6.49
CA LEU A 38 11.37 7.83 -7.39
C LEU A 38 10.10 7.80 -8.23
N ASP A 39 9.41 6.66 -8.30
CA ASP A 39 8.24 6.45 -9.15
C ASP A 39 6.89 6.68 -8.40
N GLY A 40 6.94 7.08 -7.12
CA GLY A 40 5.73 7.21 -6.29
C GLY A 40 5.15 5.86 -5.91
N ILE A 41 5.64 5.28 -4.81
CA ILE A 41 5.28 3.94 -4.35
C ILE A 41 4.38 3.95 -3.11
N TYR A 42 3.90 5.11 -2.70
CA TYR A 42 3.01 5.31 -1.55
C TYR A 42 2.01 6.42 -1.83
N THR A 43 0.93 6.48 -1.07
CA THR A 43 -0.08 7.56 -1.17
C THR A 43 0.15 8.64 -0.09
N GLY A 44 -0.29 9.88 -0.37
CA GLY A 44 -0.30 10.94 0.63
C GLY A 44 -1.13 10.55 1.86
N ALA A 45 -2.27 9.88 1.67
CA ALA A 45 -3.11 9.39 2.77
C ALA A 45 -2.39 8.34 3.64
N GLN A 46 -1.58 7.48 3.03
CA GLN A 46 -0.75 6.53 3.76
C GLN A 46 0.30 7.23 4.63
N ALA A 47 0.97 8.24 4.08
CA ALA A 47 1.94 9.03 4.83
C ALA A 47 1.30 9.83 5.99
N GLU A 48 0.07 10.33 5.82
CA GLU A 48 -0.68 11.01 6.91
C GLU A 48 -1.02 10.04 8.06
N ARG A 49 -1.46 8.82 7.77
CA ARG A 49 -1.67 7.79 8.81
C ARG A 49 -0.36 7.48 9.53
N GLY A 50 0.71 7.31 8.79
CA GLY A 50 2.03 7.03 9.33
C GLY A 50 2.59 8.16 10.18
N LEU A 51 2.27 9.42 9.92
CA LEU A 51 2.69 10.55 10.74
C LEU A 51 2.11 10.47 12.15
N THR A 52 0.86 10.04 12.30
CA THR A 52 0.27 9.82 13.62
C THR A 52 1.04 8.75 14.40
N ILE A 53 1.33 7.63 13.77
CA ILE A 53 2.09 6.53 14.38
C ILE A 53 3.52 6.96 14.70
N TYR A 54 4.16 7.72 13.81
CA TYR A 54 5.49 8.29 14.02
C TYR A 54 5.54 9.17 15.27
N THR A 55 4.55 10.04 15.44
CA THR A 55 4.45 10.94 16.60
C THR A 55 4.33 10.15 17.90
N ASP A 56 3.55 9.07 17.91
CA ASP A 56 3.30 8.28 19.11
C ASP A 56 4.48 7.35 19.48
N HIS A 57 5.22 6.82 18.50
CA HIS A 57 6.18 5.72 18.71
C HIS A 57 7.64 6.06 18.34
N CYS A 58 7.88 7.08 17.53
CA CYS A 58 9.21 7.33 16.94
C CYS A 58 9.77 8.72 17.25
N GLU A 59 8.91 9.73 17.36
CA GLU A 59 9.29 11.14 17.47
C GLU A 59 10.18 11.42 18.67
N MET A 60 9.93 10.77 19.80
CA MET A 60 10.70 10.99 21.03
C MET A 60 12.21 10.74 20.81
N CYS A 61 12.56 9.78 19.95
CA CYS A 61 13.94 9.45 19.61
C CYS A 61 14.42 10.10 18.32
N HIS A 62 13.60 10.12 17.28
CA HIS A 62 14.00 10.63 15.96
C HIS A 62 13.66 12.10 15.71
N ALA A 63 13.14 12.80 16.72
CA ALA A 63 12.70 14.19 16.72
C ALA A 63 11.49 14.48 15.78
N PRO A 64 10.67 15.52 16.05
CA PRO A 64 9.47 15.82 15.26
C PRO A 64 9.76 16.23 13.80
N ASN A 65 10.99 16.64 13.51
CA ASN A 65 11.46 17.00 12.17
C ASN A 65 12.34 15.93 11.53
N PHE A 66 12.35 14.70 12.07
CA PHE A 66 13.10 13.54 11.57
C PHE A 66 14.64 13.70 11.56
N THR A 67 15.18 14.72 12.24
CA THR A 67 16.63 14.98 12.24
C THR A 67 17.42 14.14 13.23
N GLY A 68 16.73 13.29 14.00
CA GLY A 68 17.35 12.51 15.06
C GLY A 68 17.74 13.33 16.29
N ASN A 69 18.38 12.67 17.23
CA ASN A 69 18.98 13.24 18.42
C ASN A 69 20.24 12.43 18.81
N PRO A 70 20.99 12.78 19.87
CA PRO A 70 22.21 12.04 20.24
C PRO A 70 22.04 10.53 20.47
N GLY A 71 20.80 10.03 20.62
CA GLY A 71 20.50 8.62 20.83
C GLY A 71 19.90 7.90 19.62
N ALA A 72 19.55 8.63 18.55
CA ALA A 72 18.92 8.06 17.37
C ALA A 72 19.32 8.83 16.09
N PRO A 73 19.64 8.10 15.00
CA PRO A 73 20.10 8.73 13.76
C PRO A 73 18.98 9.54 13.09
N PRO A 74 19.33 10.47 12.18
CA PRO A 74 18.35 11.15 11.35
C PRO A 74 17.64 10.15 10.42
N LEU A 75 16.35 10.39 10.18
CA LEU A 75 15.54 9.66 9.21
C LEU A 75 15.36 10.47 7.92
N THR A 76 16.01 11.62 7.81
CA THR A 76 16.01 12.49 6.63
C THR A 76 17.42 12.96 6.28
N GLY A 77 17.56 13.43 5.05
CA GLY A 77 18.81 13.99 4.55
C GLY A 77 19.82 12.96 4.07
N LEU A 78 21.03 13.44 3.76
CA LEU A 78 22.01 12.66 3.01
C LEU A 78 22.43 11.37 3.72
N GLU A 79 22.56 11.39 5.03
CA GLU A 79 22.98 10.20 5.80
C GLU A 79 21.96 9.07 5.64
N PHE A 80 20.68 9.36 5.86
CA PHE A 80 19.60 8.38 5.66
C PHE A 80 19.53 7.91 4.21
N LEU A 81 19.56 8.84 3.27
CA LEU A 81 19.45 8.53 1.85
C LEU A 81 20.62 7.65 1.34
N PHE A 82 21.85 7.89 1.78
CA PHE A 82 23.00 7.07 1.40
C PHE A 82 22.99 5.68 2.04
N ASN A 83 22.50 5.56 3.29
CA ASN A 83 22.43 4.28 3.97
C ASN A 83 21.49 3.29 3.29
N TRP A 84 20.45 3.80 2.62
CA TRP A 84 19.43 2.96 1.98
C TRP A 84 19.52 2.89 0.45
N ASP A 85 20.32 3.76 -0.19
CA ASP A 85 20.45 3.81 -1.66
C ASP A 85 20.90 2.47 -2.24
N GLY A 86 20.13 1.95 -3.19
CA GLY A 86 20.36 0.66 -3.84
C GLY A 86 19.84 -0.56 -3.08
N MET A 87 19.29 -0.38 -1.89
CA MET A 87 18.64 -1.47 -1.13
C MET A 87 17.18 -1.64 -1.59
N SER A 88 16.56 -2.78 -1.24
CA SER A 88 15.13 -2.96 -1.46
C SER A 88 14.30 -2.32 -0.33
N MET A 89 13.05 -1.96 -0.63
CA MET A 89 12.10 -1.52 0.41
C MET A 89 11.83 -2.63 1.43
N ALA A 90 11.93 -3.91 1.03
CA ALA A 90 11.85 -5.02 1.98
C ALA A 90 12.96 -4.97 3.03
N ALA A 91 14.20 -4.63 2.64
CA ALA A 91 15.32 -4.53 3.57
C ALA A 91 15.13 -3.37 4.58
N LEU A 92 14.66 -2.22 4.11
CA LEU A 92 14.34 -1.09 4.98
C LEU A 92 13.22 -1.46 5.98
N LEU A 93 12.15 -2.07 5.48
CA LEU A 93 11.02 -2.43 6.33
C LEU A 93 11.38 -3.52 7.35
N ASP A 94 12.15 -4.54 6.93
CA ASP A 94 12.64 -5.59 7.84
C ASP A 94 13.49 -5.00 8.97
N TYR A 95 14.37 -4.06 8.64
CA TYR A 95 15.17 -3.34 9.64
C TYR A 95 14.26 -2.59 10.63
N VAL A 96 13.29 -1.84 10.14
CA VAL A 96 12.37 -1.09 11.00
C VAL A 96 11.57 -2.03 11.89
N LYS A 97 11.02 -3.12 11.36
CA LYS A 97 10.22 -4.11 12.11
C LYS A 97 11.02 -4.85 13.18
N THR A 98 12.30 -5.13 12.91
CA THR A 98 13.13 -5.94 13.79
C THR A 98 13.96 -5.12 14.80
N MET A 99 14.08 -3.81 14.58
CA MET A 99 14.91 -2.94 15.43
C MET A 99 14.12 -1.81 16.10
N MET A 100 12.92 -1.46 15.61
CA MET A 100 12.16 -0.31 16.05
C MET A 100 10.71 -0.64 16.48
N PRO A 101 10.13 0.07 17.45
CA PRO A 101 10.82 0.95 18.42
C PRO A 101 11.69 0.13 19.37
N PRO A 102 12.87 0.62 19.80
CA PRO A 102 13.69 -0.12 20.77
C PRO A 102 12.95 -0.37 22.08
N GLY A 103 12.93 -1.63 22.53
CA GLY A 103 12.19 -2.04 23.74
C GLY A 103 10.74 -2.49 23.45
N GLU A 104 10.18 -2.16 22.30
CA GLU A 104 8.84 -2.54 21.86
C GLU A 104 8.85 -3.09 20.41
N VAL A 105 9.93 -3.77 20.04
CA VAL A 105 10.09 -4.36 18.70
C VAL A 105 8.91 -5.28 18.38
N GLY A 106 8.32 -5.10 17.18
CA GLY A 106 7.17 -5.88 16.74
C GLY A 106 5.84 -5.48 17.37
N SER A 107 5.77 -4.34 18.07
CA SER A 107 4.52 -3.83 18.68
C SER A 107 3.51 -3.28 17.68
N LEU A 108 3.97 -2.84 16.50
CA LEU A 108 3.11 -2.31 15.45
C LEU A 108 2.66 -3.43 14.50
N SER A 109 1.51 -3.25 13.88
CA SER A 109 1.05 -4.10 12.78
C SER A 109 1.87 -3.87 11.50
N ASP A 110 1.83 -4.81 10.56
CA ASP A 110 2.49 -4.67 9.26
C ASP A 110 2.06 -3.41 8.51
N GLN A 111 0.77 -3.05 8.60
CA GLN A 111 0.25 -1.83 7.98
C GLN A 111 0.83 -0.57 8.65
N GLU A 112 0.92 -0.53 9.96
CA GLU A 112 1.48 0.61 10.68
C GLU A 112 2.96 0.81 10.34
N TYR A 113 3.73 -0.26 10.20
CA TYR A 113 5.13 -0.15 9.78
C TYR A 113 5.28 0.44 8.38
N VAL A 114 4.49 -0.01 7.39
CA VAL A 114 4.57 0.56 6.03
C VAL A 114 4.05 1.99 5.99
N ASP A 115 3.05 2.34 6.79
CA ASP A 115 2.54 3.71 6.90
C ASP A 115 3.61 4.66 7.46
N VAL A 116 4.34 4.25 8.52
CA VAL A 116 5.49 5.02 9.06
C VAL A 116 6.60 5.18 8.01
N VAL A 117 6.92 4.12 7.27
CA VAL A 117 7.92 4.20 6.19
C VAL A 117 7.46 5.18 5.10
N ALA A 118 6.18 5.20 4.73
CA ALA A 118 5.62 6.18 3.78
C ALA A 118 5.80 7.62 4.28
N THR A 119 5.60 7.87 5.59
CA THR A 119 5.87 9.18 6.22
C THR A 119 7.34 9.58 6.08
N VAL A 120 8.26 8.66 6.33
CA VAL A 120 9.71 8.92 6.18
C VAL A 120 10.09 9.20 4.72
N LEU A 121 9.49 8.49 3.76
CA LEU A 121 9.67 8.78 2.34
C LEU A 121 9.17 10.20 2.00
N GLN A 122 7.99 10.56 2.49
CA GLN A 122 7.44 11.91 2.28
C GLN A 122 8.33 12.99 2.89
N ALA A 123 8.85 12.79 4.10
CA ALA A 123 9.75 13.72 4.78
C ALA A 123 11.09 13.90 4.01
N ASN A 124 11.50 12.90 3.22
CA ASN A 124 12.66 13.00 2.32
C ASN A 124 12.33 13.55 0.92
N GLY A 125 11.08 13.95 0.67
CA GLY A 125 10.68 14.57 -0.60
C GLY A 125 10.47 13.57 -1.75
N PHE A 126 10.32 12.29 -1.46
CA PHE A 126 9.93 11.32 -2.48
C PHE A 126 8.50 11.58 -2.96
N PRO A 127 8.18 11.34 -4.25
CA PRO A 127 6.86 11.57 -4.78
C PRO A 127 5.84 10.59 -4.19
N ALA A 128 4.64 11.10 -3.91
CA ALA A 128 3.47 10.28 -3.62
C ALA A 128 2.63 10.10 -4.89
N GLU A 129 1.93 8.97 -5.01
CA GLU A 129 0.99 8.68 -6.08
C GLU A 129 -0.32 8.16 -5.49
N ASP A 130 -1.45 8.58 -6.05
CA ASP A 130 -2.76 8.19 -5.51
C ASP A 130 -3.22 6.78 -5.94
N SER A 131 -2.42 6.11 -6.79
CA SER A 131 -2.82 4.87 -7.45
C SER A 131 -2.61 3.61 -6.61
N ALA A 132 -1.61 3.58 -5.73
CA ALA A 132 -1.30 2.43 -4.90
C ALA A 132 -0.55 2.81 -3.62
N GLU A 133 -0.90 2.16 -2.52
CA GLU A 133 -0.15 2.27 -1.26
C GLU A 133 1.09 1.37 -1.26
N LEU A 134 2.09 1.74 -0.49
CA LEU A 134 3.22 0.86 -0.18
C LEU A 134 2.68 -0.43 0.44
N PRO A 135 2.95 -1.59 -0.17
CA PRO A 135 2.34 -2.85 0.27
C PRO A 135 2.97 -3.38 1.55
N THR A 136 2.25 -4.31 2.21
CA THR A 136 2.78 -5.10 3.33
C THR A 136 3.41 -6.42 2.88
N ASP A 137 3.21 -6.82 1.63
CA ASP A 137 3.71 -8.07 1.05
C ASP A 137 5.24 -8.00 0.87
N PRO A 138 6.03 -8.90 1.49
CA PRO A 138 7.48 -8.89 1.40
C PRO A 138 8.02 -9.10 -0.02
N ASP A 139 7.35 -9.90 -0.85
CA ASP A 139 7.79 -10.18 -2.22
C ASP A 139 7.57 -8.94 -3.11
N ALA A 140 6.46 -8.25 -2.93
CA ALA A 140 6.22 -6.97 -3.60
C ALA A 140 7.25 -5.92 -3.19
N LEU A 141 7.55 -5.80 -1.89
CA LEU A 141 8.56 -4.88 -1.35
C LEU A 141 9.99 -5.21 -1.81
N ALA A 142 10.31 -6.49 -2.01
CA ALA A 142 11.61 -6.91 -2.53
C ALA A 142 11.84 -6.46 -3.97
N GLY A 143 10.76 -6.29 -4.73
CA GLY A 143 10.79 -5.76 -6.11
C GLY A 143 10.93 -4.24 -6.19
N LEU A 144 10.82 -3.50 -5.08
CA LEU A 144 10.90 -2.04 -5.03
C LEU A 144 12.30 -1.61 -4.57
N ALA A 145 13.01 -0.84 -5.38
CA ALA A 145 14.31 -0.30 -5.04
C ALA A 145 14.21 1.02 -4.28
N PHE A 146 14.95 1.17 -3.19
CA PHE A 146 15.20 2.49 -2.62
C PHE A 146 16.26 3.20 -3.48
N GLN A 147 15.86 4.25 -4.17
CA GLN A 147 16.74 5.09 -5.00
C GLN A 147 16.64 6.52 -4.51
N ARG A 148 17.78 7.10 -4.09
CA ARG A 148 17.82 8.49 -3.67
C ARG A 148 17.70 9.45 -4.86
N PRO A 149 17.12 10.64 -4.69
CA PRO A 149 17.19 11.71 -5.68
C PRO A 149 18.66 12.09 -5.97
N LYS A 150 18.92 12.48 -7.21
CA LYS A 150 20.27 12.94 -7.64
C LYS A 150 20.54 14.38 -7.22
#